data_9e319b6260d0129a175302b6db912779
#
_entry.id   9e319b6260d0129a175302b6db912779
#
_cell.length_a   1.000
_cell.length_b   1.000
_cell.length_c   1.000
_cell.angle_alpha   90.00
_cell.angle_beta   90.00
_cell.angle_gamma   90.00
#
_symmetry.space_group_name_H-M   'P 1'
#
loop_
_entity.id
_entity.type
_entity.pdbx_description
1 polymer ?
#
loop_
_entity_poly.entity_id
_entity_poly.type
_entity_poly.pdbx_seq_one_letter_code
_entity_poly.pdbx_strand_id
1 'polypeptide(L)'
;MDIVYIRELEIEAIIGIYDWERETKQTVSIDLEMGCDNTKAAASEDIADALDYKSVAKRLISFVEGSEFLLVETLAERIAAIVLEEFSVPWLRLRLGKPGAVTGSKDVGVIIERGSK
;
A
#
# COMPACT_ATOMS: atom_id res chain seq x y z
N MET A 1 -8.76 2.40 -18.69
CA MET A 1 -7.58 2.26 -17.81
C MET A 1 -7.54 0.86 -17.24
N ASP A 2 -6.39 0.21 -17.37
CA ASP A 2 -6.20 -1.09 -16.75
C ASP A 2 -5.76 -0.92 -15.30
N ILE A 3 -5.76 -2.03 -14.56
CA ILE A 3 -5.34 -2.02 -13.15
C ILE A 3 -4.31 -3.13 -12.94
N VAL A 4 -3.20 -2.78 -12.33
CA VAL A 4 -2.25 -3.74 -11.74
C VAL A 4 -2.49 -3.69 -10.23
N TYR A 5 -2.56 -4.85 -9.59
CA TYR A 5 -2.88 -4.88 -8.17
C TYR A 5 -1.92 -5.78 -7.37
N ILE A 6 -1.79 -5.42 -6.09
CA ILE A 6 -1.12 -6.21 -5.07
C ILE A 6 -2.17 -6.46 -3.99
N ARG A 7 -2.33 -7.71 -3.57
CA ARG A 7 -3.34 -8.09 -2.58
C ARG A 7 -2.69 -8.69 -1.34
N GLU A 8 -3.19 -8.27 -0.18
CA GLU A 8 -2.80 -8.81 1.12
C GLU A 8 -1.28 -8.81 1.34
N LEU A 9 -0.63 -7.69 1.02
CA LEU A 9 0.77 -7.50 1.34
C LEU A 9 0.86 -7.21 2.84
N GLU A 10 1.36 -8.17 3.60
CA GLU A 10 1.46 -8.06 5.05
C GLU A 10 2.84 -7.59 5.46
N ILE A 11 2.88 -6.57 6.32
CA ILE A 11 4.12 -5.95 6.78
C ILE A 11 3.99 -5.67 8.27
N GLU A 12 5.05 -5.90 9.03
CA GLU A 12 5.06 -5.57 10.45
C GLU A 12 5.62 -4.18 10.67
N ALA A 13 4.92 -3.40 11.50
CA ALA A 13 5.26 -2.01 11.77
C ALA A 13 4.77 -1.58 13.15
N ILE A 14 5.36 -0.49 13.65
CA ILE A 14 4.85 0.21 14.82
C ILE A 14 3.72 1.13 14.34
N ILE A 15 2.51 0.88 14.80
CA ILE A 15 1.32 1.65 14.38
C ILE A 15 0.28 1.66 15.50
N GLY A 16 -0.22 2.84 15.86
CA GLY A 16 -1.27 2.99 16.86
C GLY A 16 -0.94 4.04 17.91
N ILE A 17 -1.97 4.42 18.67
CA ILE A 17 -1.88 5.52 19.66
C ILE A 17 -1.65 5.04 21.10
N TYR A 18 -1.92 3.76 21.38
CA TYR A 18 -1.77 3.24 22.73
C TYR A 18 -0.32 2.95 23.06
N ASP A 19 0.04 3.06 24.34
CA ASP A 19 1.42 2.86 24.79
C ASP A 19 1.99 1.51 24.34
N TRP A 20 1.23 0.43 24.49
CA TRP A 20 1.71 -0.89 24.07
C TRP A 20 1.92 -0.97 22.55
N GLU A 21 1.13 -0.22 21.77
CA GLU A 21 1.28 -0.16 20.31
C GLU A 21 2.56 0.54 19.89
N ARG A 22 3.07 1.45 20.71
CA ARG A 22 4.34 2.15 20.44
C ARG A 22 5.57 1.26 20.67
N GLU A 23 5.40 0.16 21.37
CA GLU A 23 6.50 -0.72 21.76
C GLU A 23 6.49 -2.07 21.04
N THR A 24 5.41 -2.42 20.35
CA THR A 24 5.22 -3.73 19.74
C THR A 24 4.85 -3.60 18.27
N LYS A 25 5.57 -4.31 17.42
CA LYS A 25 5.21 -4.37 15.99
C LYS A 25 3.90 -5.12 15.82
N GLN A 26 3.08 -4.61 14.92
CA GLN A 26 1.82 -5.21 14.52
C GLN A 26 1.80 -5.42 13.02
N THR A 27 1.03 -6.40 12.58
CA THR A 27 0.84 -6.63 11.14
C THR A 27 -0.14 -5.61 10.57
N VAL A 28 0.24 -4.98 9.46
CA VAL A 28 -0.70 -4.25 8.60
C VAL A 28 -0.82 -5.01 7.29
N SER A 29 -2.00 -4.95 6.68
CA SER A 29 -2.28 -5.62 5.42
C SER A 29 -2.66 -4.58 4.37
N ILE A 30 -2.02 -4.65 3.21
CA ILE A 30 -2.19 -3.67 2.14
C ILE A 30 -2.74 -4.35 0.90
N ASP A 31 -3.85 -3.80 0.37
CA ASP A 31 -4.32 -4.09 -0.98
C ASP A 31 -4.17 -2.81 -1.79
N LEU A 32 -3.52 -2.90 -2.93
CA LEU A 32 -3.22 -1.75 -3.76
C LEU A 32 -3.65 -2.04 -5.20
N GLU A 33 -4.50 -1.15 -5.75
CA GLU A 33 -4.86 -1.15 -7.15
C GLU A 33 -4.23 0.09 -7.79
N MET A 34 -3.51 -0.11 -8.88
CA MET A 34 -2.79 0.97 -9.57
C MET A 34 -3.25 1.06 -11.02
N GLY A 35 -3.67 2.25 -11.43
CA GLY A 35 -4.08 2.49 -12.82
C GLY A 35 -2.88 2.55 -13.75
N CYS A 36 -3.00 1.92 -14.91
CA CYS A 36 -1.94 1.89 -15.91
C CYS A 36 -2.51 1.52 -17.28
N ASP A 37 -1.66 1.54 -18.30
CA ASP A 37 -1.98 1.01 -19.61
C ASP A 37 -1.03 -0.16 -19.87
N ASN A 38 -1.57 -1.37 -19.95
CA ASN A 38 -0.78 -2.59 -20.11
C ASN A 38 -0.49 -2.94 -21.57
N THR A 39 -1.02 -2.19 -22.52
CA THR A 39 -0.92 -2.57 -23.95
C THR A 39 0.51 -2.57 -24.46
N LYS A 40 1.32 -1.60 -24.05
CA LYS A 40 2.72 -1.52 -24.48
C LYS A 40 3.55 -2.68 -23.93
N ALA A 41 3.39 -2.98 -22.65
CA ALA A 41 4.07 -4.11 -22.02
C ALA A 41 3.66 -5.44 -22.65
N ALA A 42 2.38 -5.59 -22.94
CA ALA A 42 1.87 -6.80 -23.58
C ALA A 42 2.42 -6.98 -24.99
N ALA A 43 2.66 -5.91 -25.71
CA ALA A 43 3.20 -5.96 -27.09
C ALA A 43 4.70 -6.25 -27.07
N SER A 44 5.47 -5.66 -26.16
CA SER A 44 6.93 -5.78 -26.12
C SER A 44 7.44 -6.94 -25.29
N GLU A 45 6.65 -7.40 -24.31
CA GLU A 45 7.07 -8.33 -23.26
C GLU A 45 8.31 -7.84 -22.51
N ASP A 46 8.52 -6.51 -22.45
CA ASP A 46 9.65 -5.90 -21.76
C ASP A 46 9.17 -5.28 -20.45
N ILE A 47 9.81 -5.65 -19.34
CA ILE A 47 9.49 -5.13 -18.02
C ILE A 47 9.64 -3.60 -17.94
N ALA A 48 10.51 -3.03 -18.77
CA ALA A 48 10.67 -1.57 -18.81
C ALA A 48 9.39 -0.84 -19.26
N ASP A 49 8.51 -1.51 -19.99
CA ASP A 49 7.24 -0.96 -20.45
C ASP A 49 6.09 -1.27 -19.49
N ALA A 50 6.35 -2.03 -18.43
CA ALA A 50 5.35 -2.46 -17.46
C ALA A 50 5.44 -1.67 -16.16
N LEU A 51 4.33 -1.65 -15.41
CA LEU A 51 4.36 -1.20 -14.03
C LEU A 51 4.98 -2.33 -13.19
N ASP A 52 6.18 -2.09 -12.67
CA ASP A 52 6.94 -3.09 -11.92
C ASP A 52 6.41 -3.20 -10.48
N TYR A 53 5.42 -4.08 -10.28
CA TYR A 53 4.80 -4.27 -8.97
C TYR A 53 5.77 -4.86 -7.93
N LYS A 54 6.82 -5.56 -8.33
CA LYS A 54 7.84 -6.04 -7.39
C LYS A 54 8.61 -4.88 -6.77
N SER A 55 8.98 -3.90 -7.59
CA SER A 55 9.66 -2.70 -7.09
C SER A 55 8.75 -1.89 -6.18
N VAL A 56 7.46 -1.79 -6.52
CA VAL A 56 6.48 -1.14 -5.66
C VAL A 56 6.40 -1.86 -4.32
N ALA A 57 6.24 -3.18 -4.33
CA ALA A 57 6.15 -3.96 -3.10
C ALA A 57 7.39 -3.80 -2.22
N LYS A 58 8.58 -3.90 -2.80
CA LYS A 58 9.83 -3.73 -2.05
C LYS A 58 9.93 -2.36 -1.41
N ARG A 59 9.56 -1.31 -2.15
CA ARG A 59 9.58 0.07 -1.64
C ARG A 59 8.62 0.24 -0.46
N LEU A 60 7.42 -0.30 -0.58
CA LEU A 60 6.41 -0.22 0.49
C LEU A 60 6.81 -1.02 1.72
N ILE A 61 7.35 -2.22 1.54
CA ILE A 61 7.84 -3.03 2.66
C ILE A 61 8.90 -2.26 3.43
N SER A 62 9.90 -1.73 2.74
CA SER A 62 10.98 -0.96 3.36
C SER A 62 10.46 0.26 4.12
N PHE A 63 9.55 1.02 3.49
CA PHE A 63 8.99 2.22 4.11
C PHE A 63 8.16 1.89 5.35
N VAL A 64 7.25 0.92 5.22
CA VAL A 64 6.31 0.58 6.30
C VAL A 64 7.03 -0.05 7.48
N GLU A 65 7.98 -0.95 7.23
CA GLU A 65 8.76 -1.59 8.30
C GLU A 65 9.48 -0.57 9.19
N GLY A 66 9.93 0.52 8.61
CA GLY A 66 10.64 1.58 9.34
C GLY A 66 9.74 2.68 9.88
N SER A 67 8.42 2.59 9.66
CA SER A 67 7.50 3.66 10.06
C SER A 67 6.99 3.46 11.49
N GLU A 68 6.59 4.58 12.13
CA GLU A 68 6.06 4.58 13.49
C GLU A 68 4.88 5.55 13.62
N PHE A 69 3.98 5.53 12.66
CA PHE A 69 2.83 6.44 12.64
C PHE A 69 1.81 6.10 13.73
N LEU A 70 1.12 7.12 14.20
CA LEU A 70 0.06 6.96 15.19
C LEU A 70 -1.23 6.43 14.56
N LEU A 71 -1.54 6.88 13.35
CA LEU A 71 -2.81 6.59 12.69
C LEU A 71 -2.60 5.85 11.36
N VAL A 72 -3.47 4.88 11.09
CA VAL A 72 -3.48 4.19 9.78
C VAL A 72 -3.78 5.19 8.65
N GLU A 73 -4.56 6.21 8.91
CA GLU A 73 -4.87 7.27 7.94
C GLU A 73 -3.59 7.97 7.45
N THR A 74 -2.68 8.30 8.36
CA THR A 74 -1.41 8.92 8.02
C THR A 74 -0.54 7.98 7.18
N LEU A 75 -0.47 6.72 7.61
CA LEU A 75 0.30 5.71 6.88
C LEU A 75 -0.26 5.53 5.46
N ALA A 76 -1.58 5.46 5.31
CA ALA A 76 -2.23 5.31 4.01
C ALA A 76 -1.90 6.47 3.07
N GLU A 77 -1.97 7.71 3.55
CA GLU A 77 -1.63 8.89 2.75
C GLU A 77 -0.17 8.88 2.29
N ARG A 78 0.74 8.47 3.17
CA ARG A 78 2.17 8.40 2.83
C ARG A 78 2.46 7.31 1.82
N ILE A 79 1.84 6.15 1.95
CA ILE A 79 1.94 5.07 0.96
C ILE A 79 1.44 5.54 -0.40
N ALA A 80 0.27 6.17 -0.42
CA ALA A 80 -0.31 6.69 -1.67
C ALA A 80 0.62 7.70 -2.35
N ALA A 81 1.20 8.62 -1.58
CA ALA A 81 2.13 9.62 -2.12
C ALA A 81 3.35 8.96 -2.76
N ILE A 82 3.94 7.97 -2.09
CA ILE A 82 5.09 7.24 -2.62
C ILE A 82 4.76 6.60 -3.98
N VAL A 83 3.63 5.90 -4.05
CA VAL A 83 3.25 5.19 -5.28
C VAL A 83 2.98 6.17 -6.43
N LEU A 84 2.24 7.23 -6.18
CA LEU A 84 1.93 8.22 -7.20
C LEU A 84 3.18 8.94 -7.71
N GLU A 85 4.08 9.34 -6.78
CA GLU A 85 5.24 10.15 -7.12
C GLU A 85 6.42 9.33 -7.65
N GLU A 86 6.76 8.24 -6.98
CA GLU A 86 7.97 7.47 -7.32
C GLU A 86 7.76 6.50 -8.49
N PHE A 87 6.54 6.06 -8.71
CA PHE A 87 6.23 5.08 -9.75
C PHE A 87 5.38 5.65 -10.88
N SER A 88 5.13 6.95 -10.85
CA SER A 88 4.37 7.66 -11.90
C SER A 88 3.00 7.03 -12.17
N VAL A 89 2.37 6.53 -11.14
CA VAL A 89 1.02 5.95 -11.22
C VAL A 89 0.01 7.10 -11.26
N PRO A 90 -0.88 7.16 -12.25
CA PRO A 90 -1.83 8.27 -12.35
C PRO A 90 -2.97 8.19 -11.35
N TRP A 91 -3.34 6.99 -10.91
CA TRP A 91 -4.45 6.76 -9.99
C TRP A 91 -4.20 5.48 -9.21
N LEU A 92 -4.62 5.49 -7.94
CA LEU A 92 -4.61 4.29 -7.11
C LEU A 92 -5.81 4.21 -6.19
N ARG A 93 -6.12 2.99 -5.79
CA ARG A 93 -7.03 2.68 -4.68
C ARG A 93 -6.26 1.82 -3.70
N LEU A 94 -6.21 2.26 -2.46
CA LEU A 94 -5.44 1.61 -1.40
C LEU A 94 -6.37 1.21 -0.26
N ARG A 95 -6.29 -0.06 0.14
CA ARG A 95 -6.92 -0.56 1.37
C ARG A 95 -5.79 -0.89 2.36
N LEU A 96 -5.82 -0.26 3.50
CA LEU A 96 -4.87 -0.51 4.58
C LEU A 96 -5.62 -0.97 5.82
N GLY A 97 -5.35 -2.19 6.27
CA GLY A 97 -6.02 -2.80 7.41
C GLY A 97 -5.08 -3.18 8.54
N LYS A 98 -5.62 -3.20 9.75
CA LYS A 98 -4.96 -3.72 10.96
C LYS A 98 -5.72 -4.95 11.43
N PRO A 99 -5.24 -6.16 11.16
CA PRO A 99 -5.89 -7.37 11.67
C PRO A 99 -5.87 -7.40 13.20
N GLY A 100 -6.99 -7.77 13.78
CA GLY A 100 -7.11 -7.92 15.22
C GLY A 100 -7.22 -6.63 16.04
N ALA A 101 -7.32 -5.48 15.40
CA ALA A 101 -7.37 -4.20 16.11
C ALA A 101 -8.66 -4.00 16.91
N VAL A 102 -9.75 -4.60 16.45
CA VAL A 102 -11.05 -4.56 17.14
C VAL A 102 -11.52 -5.97 17.44
N THR A 103 -11.81 -6.25 18.69
CA THR A 103 -12.31 -7.56 19.13
C THR A 103 -13.60 -7.91 18.36
N GLY A 104 -13.61 -9.10 17.76
CA GLY A 104 -14.74 -9.59 16.99
C GLY A 104 -14.67 -9.26 15.50
N SER A 105 -13.76 -8.39 15.10
CA SER A 105 -13.52 -8.05 13.69
C SER A 105 -12.25 -8.74 13.19
N LYS A 106 -12.24 -9.16 11.94
CA LYS A 106 -11.02 -9.71 11.32
C LYS A 106 -9.98 -8.63 11.13
N ASP A 107 -10.40 -7.48 10.64
CA ASP A 107 -9.54 -6.30 10.54
C ASP A 107 -10.37 -5.03 10.52
N VAL A 108 -9.70 -3.91 10.73
CA VAL A 108 -10.26 -2.58 10.53
C VAL A 108 -9.22 -1.74 9.79
N GLY A 109 -9.67 -0.74 9.08
CA GLY A 109 -8.75 0.10 8.36
C GLY A 109 -9.44 1.16 7.52
N VAL A 110 -8.72 1.63 6.51
CA VAL A 110 -9.21 2.69 5.63
C VAL A 110 -9.05 2.26 4.16
N ILE A 111 -9.91 2.82 3.32
CA ILE A 111 -9.79 2.72 1.87
C ILE A 111 -9.74 4.14 1.33
N ILE A 112 -8.71 4.43 0.55
CA ILE A 112 -8.57 5.74 -0.09
C ILE A 112 -8.34 5.59 -1.59
N GLU A 113 -8.79 6.59 -2.35
CA GLU A 113 -8.47 6.72 -3.77
C GLU A 113 -7.76 8.05 -3.95
N ARG A 114 -6.68 8.04 -4.72
CA ARG A 114 -5.88 9.25 -4.97
C ARG A 114 -5.46 9.28 -6.43
N GLY A 115 -5.25 10.49 -6.94
CA GLY A 115 -4.92 10.68 -8.33
C GLY A 115 -6.17 10.79 -9.20
N SER A 116 -5.98 10.66 -10.51
CA SER A 116 -7.07 10.79 -11.50
C SER A 116 -7.03 9.65 -12.50
N LYS A 117 -8.17 9.03 -12.70
CA LYS A 117 -8.32 7.98 -13.73
C LYS A 117 -8.20 8.53 -15.14
#